data_221b6e59477fa0b74703caf77260aac3
#
_entry.id   221b6e59477fa0b74703caf77260aac3
#
_cell.length_a   1.000
_cell.length_b   1.000
_cell.length_c   1.000
_cell.angle_alpha   90.00
_cell.angle_beta   90.00
_cell.angle_gamma   90.00
#
_symmetry.space_group_name_H-M   'P 1'
#
loop_
_entity.id
_entity.type
_entity.pdbx_description
1 polymer ?
#
loop_
_entity_poly.entity_id
_entity_poly.type
_entity_poly.pdbx_seq_one_letter_code
_entity_poly.pdbx_strand_id
1 'polypeptide(L)'
;MADSTKPRGEAAKLSRGFGWLAVLGVILVVAGLVGLAYTGLATLTSMVLFGWLLLIGGLVGLLHAVQARHTNFFWLGVVVAALNIAAGVVVLRTPEAAAEALTMFAALLFLTGGVFRLVGSLVVRGPQFGWTLVQGAFGLLLGVLVLATWPSSSQYVIGTFFSLSLLFDGLGLIATGYGGRRIVGMVSGRLAGEETARPPEKEKGPHGGDHGTAEPVQPE
;
A
#
# COMPACT_ATOMS: atom_id res chain seq x y z
N MET A 1 -13.18 8.52 40.15
CA MET A 1 -11.88 7.94 39.81
C MET A 1 -11.95 7.50 38.35
N ALA A 2 -11.57 8.37 37.41
CA ALA A 2 -11.59 8.09 35.98
C ALA A 2 -10.27 7.42 35.60
N ASP A 3 -10.37 6.28 34.96
CA ASP A 3 -9.31 5.38 34.54
C ASP A 3 -8.31 6.07 33.59
N SER A 4 -7.24 6.63 34.15
CA SER A 4 -6.15 7.33 33.43
C SER A 4 -5.13 6.36 32.78
N THR A 5 -5.40 5.05 32.75
CA THR A 5 -4.47 4.03 32.25
C THR A 5 -4.66 3.68 30.77
N LYS A 6 -5.77 4.12 30.10
CA LYS A 6 -6.09 3.80 28.72
C LYS A 6 -5.15 4.40 27.65
N PRO A 7 -4.72 5.68 27.69
CA PRO A 7 -3.95 6.25 26.56
C PRO A 7 -2.52 5.70 26.44
N ARG A 8 -1.87 5.31 27.55
CA ARG A 8 -0.51 4.74 27.49
C ARG A 8 -0.46 3.33 26.88
N GLY A 9 -1.49 2.53 27.09
CA GLY A 9 -1.58 1.18 26.51
C GLY A 9 -1.79 1.19 24.99
N GLU A 10 -2.54 2.15 24.47
CA GLU A 10 -2.79 2.29 23.03
C GLU A 10 -1.57 2.84 22.30
N ALA A 11 -0.88 3.82 22.86
CA ALA A 11 0.37 4.35 22.29
C ALA A 11 1.48 3.27 22.23
N ALA A 12 1.57 2.40 23.24
CA ALA A 12 2.51 1.28 23.25
C ALA A 12 2.15 0.20 22.22
N LYS A 13 0.88 -0.08 21.98
CA LYS A 13 0.43 -1.00 20.92
C LYS A 13 0.71 -0.44 19.53
N LEU A 14 0.45 0.85 19.30
CA LEU A 14 0.74 1.55 18.05
C LEU A 14 2.24 1.58 17.75
N SER A 15 3.09 1.89 18.73
CA SER A 15 4.54 1.92 18.55
C SER A 15 5.13 0.53 18.24
N ARG A 16 4.55 -0.53 18.80
CA ARG A 16 4.91 -1.92 18.49
C ARG A 16 4.50 -2.30 17.07
N GLY A 17 3.33 -1.84 16.59
CA GLY A 17 2.88 -2.01 15.21
C GLY A 17 3.83 -1.35 14.20
N PHE A 18 4.25 -0.10 14.45
CA PHE A 18 5.23 0.61 13.61
C PHE A 18 6.61 -0.06 13.61
N GLY A 19 7.01 -0.72 14.72
CA GLY A 19 8.23 -1.50 14.77
C GLY A 19 8.19 -2.72 13.86
N TRP A 20 7.07 -3.41 13.83
CA TRP A 20 6.89 -4.58 12.98
C TRP A 20 6.90 -4.21 11.49
N LEU A 21 6.33 -3.06 11.11
CA LEU A 21 6.40 -2.55 9.74
C LEU A 21 7.85 -2.28 9.31
N ALA A 22 8.67 -1.70 10.16
CA ALA A 22 10.08 -1.48 9.86
C ALA A 22 10.86 -2.80 9.68
N VAL A 23 10.60 -3.81 10.51
CA VAL A 23 11.20 -5.15 10.36
C VAL A 23 10.77 -5.81 9.06
N LEU A 24 9.48 -5.78 8.72
CA LEU A 24 8.97 -6.26 7.44
C LEU A 24 9.62 -5.51 6.28
N GLY A 25 9.78 -4.20 6.39
CA GLY A 25 10.46 -3.38 5.38
C GLY A 25 11.91 -3.81 5.14
N VAL A 26 12.66 -4.10 6.21
CA VAL A 26 14.04 -4.62 6.09
C VAL A 26 14.06 -5.99 5.40
N ILE A 27 13.13 -6.89 5.75
CA ILE A 27 13.02 -8.21 5.11
C ILE A 27 12.74 -8.04 3.61
N LEU A 28 11.83 -7.14 3.22
CA LEU A 28 11.51 -6.87 1.82
C LEU A 28 12.70 -6.25 1.05
N VAL A 29 13.45 -5.33 1.68
CA VAL A 29 14.67 -4.78 1.07
C VAL A 29 15.70 -5.87 0.81
N VAL A 30 15.95 -6.73 1.79
CA VAL A 30 16.89 -7.84 1.63
C VAL A 30 16.42 -8.81 0.55
N ALA A 31 15.12 -9.16 0.55
CA ALA A 31 14.52 -10.01 -0.48
C ALA A 31 14.63 -9.39 -1.88
N GLY A 32 14.39 -8.07 -2.00
CA GLY A 32 14.56 -7.33 -3.25
C GLY A 32 16.00 -7.33 -3.76
N LEU A 33 16.99 -7.12 -2.88
CA LEU A 33 18.41 -7.18 -3.25
C LEU A 33 18.84 -8.59 -3.69
N VAL A 34 18.40 -9.63 -2.97
CA VAL A 34 18.68 -11.03 -3.35
C VAL A 34 18.01 -11.36 -4.69
N GLY A 35 16.76 -10.90 -4.88
CA GLY A 35 16.05 -11.08 -6.14
C GLY A 35 16.72 -10.37 -7.32
N LEU A 36 17.34 -9.20 -7.13
CA LEU A 36 18.15 -8.52 -8.15
C LEU A 36 19.42 -9.28 -8.47
N ALA A 37 20.03 -9.95 -7.49
CA ALA A 37 21.22 -10.78 -7.73
C ALA A 37 20.88 -12.07 -8.49
N TYR A 38 19.68 -12.63 -8.27
CA TYR A 38 19.20 -13.88 -8.85
C TYR A 38 17.89 -13.69 -9.62
N THR A 39 17.89 -12.80 -10.62
CA THR A 39 16.69 -12.38 -11.37
C THR A 39 15.91 -13.53 -12.01
N GLY A 40 16.59 -14.57 -12.52
CA GLY A 40 15.93 -15.76 -13.07
C GLY A 40 15.11 -16.50 -12.03
N LEU A 41 15.66 -16.72 -10.84
CA LEU A 41 14.92 -17.33 -9.71
C LEU A 41 13.78 -16.42 -9.23
N ALA A 42 14.02 -15.11 -9.18
CA ALA A 42 13.01 -14.14 -8.82
C ALA A 42 11.84 -14.15 -9.81
N THR A 43 12.11 -14.30 -11.12
CA THR A 43 11.06 -14.44 -12.14
C THR A 43 10.19 -15.68 -11.91
N LEU A 44 10.79 -16.84 -11.74
CA LEU A 44 10.04 -18.08 -11.51
C LEU A 44 9.24 -18.03 -10.21
N THR A 45 9.85 -17.55 -9.14
CA THR A 45 9.17 -17.39 -7.84
C THR A 45 7.99 -16.41 -7.94
N SER A 46 8.17 -15.30 -8.66
CA SER A 46 7.08 -14.33 -8.91
C SER A 46 5.94 -14.95 -9.69
N MET A 47 6.23 -15.77 -10.71
CA MET A 47 5.20 -16.44 -11.50
C MET A 47 4.42 -17.46 -10.67
N VAL A 48 5.10 -18.26 -9.84
CA VAL A 48 4.43 -19.19 -8.93
C VAL A 48 3.55 -18.45 -7.94
N LEU A 49 4.05 -17.36 -7.33
CA LEU A 49 3.27 -16.52 -6.43
C LEU A 49 2.04 -15.92 -7.14
N PHE A 50 2.23 -15.39 -8.34
CA PHE A 50 1.16 -14.79 -9.13
C PHE A 50 0.11 -15.85 -9.53
N GLY A 51 0.53 -17.05 -9.91
CA GLY A 51 -0.37 -18.18 -10.19
C GLY A 51 -1.24 -18.55 -8.99
N TRP A 52 -0.67 -18.61 -7.80
CA TRP A 52 -1.43 -18.83 -6.56
C TRP A 52 -2.39 -17.70 -6.25
N LEU A 53 -1.98 -16.45 -6.43
CA LEU A 53 -2.86 -15.29 -6.25
C LEU A 53 -4.04 -15.31 -7.21
N LEU A 54 -3.82 -15.68 -8.48
CA LEU A 54 -4.89 -15.84 -9.46
C LEU A 54 -5.86 -16.95 -9.08
N LEU A 55 -5.37 -18.11 -8.61
CA LEU A 55 -6.21 -19.21 -8.14
C LEU A 55 -7.06 -18.83 -6.95
N ILE A 56 -6.44 -18.28 -5.92
CA ILE A 56 -7.13 -17.86 -4.69
C ILE A 56 -8.12 -16.73 -5.03
N GLY A 57 -7.68 -15.73 -5.79
CA GLY A 57 -8.52 -14.61 -6.23
C GLY A 57 -9.71 -15.08 -7.07
N GLY A 58 -9.49 -16.03 -7.99
CA GLY A 58 -10.55 -16.63 -8.79
C GLY A 58 -11.55 -17.44 -7.94
N LEU A 59 -11.07 -18.21 -6.96
CA LEU A 59 -11.94 -18.95 -6.05
C LEU A 59 -12.78 -18.03 -5.15
N VAL A 60 -12.16 -17.00 -4.58
CA VAL A 60 -12.86 -15.96 -3.80
C VAL A 60 -13.85 -15.20 -4.70
N GLY A 61 -13.43 -14.85 -5.93
CA GLY A 61 -14.30 -14.20 -6.92
C GLY A 61 -15.52 -15.06 -7.26
N LEU A 62 -15.35 -16.38 -7.41
CA LEU A 62 -16.46 -17.30 -7.66
C LEU A 62 -17.43 -17.36 -6.49
N LEU A 63 -16.91 -17.43 -5.25
CA LEU A 63 -17.73 -17.38 -4.04
C LEU A 63 -18.54 -16.08 -3.97
N HIS A 64 -17.89 -14.95 -4.29
CA HIS A 64 -18.55 -13.65 -4.31
C HIS A 64 -19.63 -13.56 -5.40
N ALA A 65 -19.33 -14.06 -6.60
CA ALA A 65 -20.31 -14.11 -7.69
C ALA A 65 -21.55 -14.94 -7.30
N VAL A 66 -21.37 -16.11 -6.65
CA VAL A 66 -22.48 -16.94 -6.15
C VAL A 66 -23.33 -16.22 -5.12
N GLN A 67 -22.71 -15.44 -4.23
CA GLN A 67 -23.44 -14.61 -3.25
C GLN A 67 -24.24 -13.48 -3.93
N ALA A 68 -23.71 -12.93 -5.02
CA ALA A 68 -24.32 -11.87 -5.81
C ALA A 68 -25.24 -12.37 -6.93
N ARG A 69 -25.74 -13.61 -6.86
CA ARG A 69 -26.53 -14.29 -7.92
C ARG A 69 -27.80 -13.56 -8.37
N HIS A 70 -28.28 -12.63 -7.57
CA HIS A 70 -29.48 -11.84 -7.89
C HIS A 70 -29.17 -10.54 -8.66
N THR A 71 -27.90 -10.27 -8.98
CA THR A 71 -27.50 -9.10 -9.75
C THR A 71 -27.36 -9.41 -11.25
N ASN A 72 -27.59 -8.41 -12.10
CA ASN A 72 -27.41 -8.55 -13.56
C ASN A 72 -25.95 -8.88 -13.96
N PHE A 73 -25.00 -8.68 -13.07
CA PHE A 73 -23.56 -8.91 -13.29
C PHE A 73 -23.07 -10.29 -12.85
N PHE A 74 -23.95 -11.17 -12.36
CA PHE A 74 -23.61 -12.52 -11.90
C PHE A 74 -22.75 -13.29 -12.91
N TRP A 75 -23.21 -13.39 -14.17
CA TRP A 75 -22.52 -14.11 -15.23
C TRP A 75 -21.13 -13.54 -15.52
N LEU A 76 -21.00 -12.22 -15.51
CA LEU A 76 -19.70 -11.58 -15.70
C LEU A 76 -18.74 -11.94 -14.56
N GLY A 77 -19.20 -11.94 -13.31
CA GLY A 77 -18.42 -12.35 -12.15
C GLY A 77 -17.96 -13.81 -12.24
N VAL A 78 -18.84 -14.72 -12.66
CA VAL A 78 -18.52 -16.15 -12.85
C VAL A 78 -17.47 -16.32 -13.95
N VAL A 79 -17.64 -15.68 -15.10
CA VAL A 79 -16.70 -15.75 -16.23
C VAL A 79 -15.32 -15.23 -15.81
N VAL A 80 -15.25 -14.07 -15.16
CA VAL A 80 -13.99 -13.48 -14.69
C VAL A 80 -13.31 -14.41 -13.65
N ALA A 81 -14.07 -14.96 -12.71
CA ALA A 81 -13.55 -15.88 -11.72
C ALA A 81 -13.01 -17.17 -12.37
N ALA A 82 -13.74 -17.75 -13.33
CA ALA A 82 -13.32 -18.92 -14.07
C ALA A 82 -12.04 -18.67 -14.89
N LEU A 83 -11.95 -17.50 -15.55
CA LEU A 83 -10.75 -17.08 -16.27
C LEU A 83 -9.53 -16.92 -15.33
N ASN A 84 -9.72 -16.35 -14.15
CA ASN A 84 -8.65 -16.24 -13.16
C ASN A 84 -8.17 -17.60 -12.67
N ILE A 85 -9.09 -18.53 -12.42
CA ILE A 85 -8.73 -19.91 -12.04
C ILE A 85 -7.97 -20.60 -13.17
N ALA A 86 -8.48 -20.53 -14.40
CA ALA A 86 -7.83 -21.12 -15.57
C ALA A 86 -6.42 -20.53 -15.79
N ALA A 87 -6.29 -19.21 -15.75
CA ALA A 87 -5.01 -18.51 -15.86
C ALA A 87 -4.05 -18.92 -14.72
N GLY A 88 -4.52 -19.00 -13.48
CA GLY A 88 -3.72 -19.44 -12.34
C GLY A 88 -3.18 -20.86 -12.52
N VAL A 89 -4.00 -21.79 -13.01
CA VAL A 89 -3.57 -23.17 -13.32
C VAL A 89 -2.51 -23.19 -14.42
N VAL A 90 -2.70 -22.42 -15.49
CA VAL A 90 -1.74 -22.34 -16.61
C VAL A 90 -0.41 -21.76 -16.11
N VAL A 91 -0.44 -20.66 -15.37
CA VAL A 91 0.77 -20.01 -14.82
C VAL A 91 1.54 -20.96 -13.90
N LEU A 92 0.85 -21.73 -13.05
CA LEU A 92 1.50 -22.70 -12.16
C LEU A 92 2.08 -23.90 -12.92
N ARG A 93 1.46 -24.30 -14.02
CA ARG A 93 1.95 -25.44 -14.82
C ARG A 93 3.12 -25.09 -15.71
N THR A 94 3.15 -23.87 -16.24
CA THR A 94 4.15 -23.41 -17.21
C THR A 94 4.60 -21.98 -16.85
N PRO A 95 5.33 -21.79 -15.73
CA PRO A 95 5.70 -20.45 -15.25
C PRO A 95 6.63 -19.72 -16.22
N GLU A 96 7.47 -20.44 -16.96
CA GLU A 96 8.36 -19.86 -17.98
C GLU A 96 7.55 -19.26 -19.13
N ALA A 97 6.65 -20.03 -19.73
CA ALA A 97 5.78 -19.54 -20.80
C ALA A 97 4.88 -18.39 -20.35
N ALA A 98 4.42 -18.42 -19.09
CA ALA A 98 3.68 -17.31 -18.51
C ALA A 98 4.54 -16.04 -18.38
N ALA A 99 5.80 -16.17 -17.97
CA ALA A 99 6.75 -15.05 -17.91
C ALA A 99 7.02 -14.48 -19.31
N GLU A 100 7.18 -15.32 -20.32
CA GLU A 100 7.36 -14.90 -21.71
C GLU A 100 6.15 -14.12 -22.23
N ALA A 101 4.95 -14.63 -22.02
CA ALA A 101 3.70 -13.96 -22.43
C ALA A 101 3.52 -12.62 -21.70
N LEU A 102 3.78 -12.59 -20.41
CA LEU A 102 3.64 -11.37 -19.60
C LEU A 102 4.67 -10.31 -19.98
N THR A 103 5.90 -10.73 -20.26
CA THR A 103 6.99 -9.83 -20.73
C THR A 103 6.67 -9.25 -22.11
N MET A 104 6.17 -10.06 -23.02
CA MET A 104 5.73 -9.58 -24.34
C MET A 104 4.59 -8.55 -24.20
N PHE A 105 3.60 -8.84 -23.35
CA PHE A 105 2.52 -7.90 -23.08
C PHE A 105 3.03 -6.59 -22.48
N ALA A 106 3.94 -6.67 -21.50
CA ALA A 106 4.56 -5.49 -20.89
C ALA A 106 5.34 -4.67 -21.92
N ALA A 107 6.12 -5.32 -22.79
CA ALA A 107 6.85 -4.63 -23.86
C ALA A 107 5.92 -3.88 -24.81
N LEU A 108 4.79 -4.49 -25.21
CA LEU A 108 3.77 -3.83 -26.02
C LEU A 108 3.12 -2.64 -25.30
N LEU A 109 2.87 -2.75 -23.99
CA LEU A 109 2.37 -1.63 -23.19
C LEU A 109 3.39 -0.48 -23.11
N PHE A 110 4.69 -0.79 -22.93
CA PHE A 110 5.73 0.23 -22.94
C PHE A 110 5.88 0.90 -24.31
N LEU A 111 5.82 0.14 -25.39
CA LEU A 111 5.84 0.68 -26.75
C LEU A 111 4.63 1.61 -26.98
N THR A 112 3.44 1.10 -26.76
CA THR A 112 2.21 1.86 -26.98
C THR A 112 2.16 3.09 -26.09
N GLY A 113 2.40 2.93 -24.78
CA GLY A 113 2.44 4.03 -23.82
C GLY A 113 3.55 5.03 -24.10
N GLY A 114 4.70 4.58 -24.56
CA GLY A 114 5.83 5.43 -24.98
C GLY A 114 5.46 6.27 -26.20
N VAL A 115 4.89 5.67 -27.24
CA VAL A 115 4.41 6.38 -28.42
C VAL A 115 3.34 7.41 -28.06
N PHE A 116 2.32 7.03 -27.28
CA PHE A 116 1.27 7.96 -26.86
C PHE A 116 1.81 9.14 -26.06
N ARG A 117 2.78 8.90 -25.15
CA ARG A 117 3.42 9.99 -24.41
C ARG A 117 4.26 10.90 -25.28
N LEU A 118 5.00 10.34 -26.24
CA LEU A 118 5.77 11.14 -27.19
C LEU A 118 4.86 12.00 -28.07
N VAL A 119 3.87 11.39 -28.73
CA VAL A 119 2.93 12.10 -29.57
C VAL A 119 2.14 13.13 -28.77
N GLY A 120 1.60 12.73 -27.62
CA GLY A 120 0.83 13.62 -26.73
C GLY A 120 1.67 14.81 -26.25
N SER A 121 2.95 14.62 -25.91
CA SER A 121 3.82 15.72 -25.50
C SER A 121 4.12 16.69 -26.63
N LEU A 122 4.25 16.22 -27.88
CA LEU A 122 4.48 17.07 -29.05
C LEU A 122 3.25 17.89 -29.41
N VAL A 123 2.05 17.32 -29.20
CA VAL A 123 0.77 17.99 -29.50
C VAL A 123 0.38 18.97 -28.38
N VAL A 124 0.53 18.55 -27.12
CA VAL A 124 0.15 19.35 -25.95
C VAL A 124 1.44 19.87 -25.28
N ARG A 125 1.91 21.04 -25.71
CA ARG A 125 3.09 21.69 -25.13
C ARG A 125 2.70 22.38 -23.80
N GLY A 126 2.64 21.60 -22.71
CA GLY A 126 2.36 22.09 -21.37
C GLY A 126 3.61 22.27 -20.50
N PRO A 127 3.46 22.73 -19.24
CA PRO A 127 4.59 22.97 -18.31
C PRO A 127 5.45 21.74 -18.03
N GLN A 128 4.92 20.53 -18.26
CA GLN A 128 5.60 19.26 -18.03
C GLN A 128 6.08 18.58 -19.33
N PHE A 129 6.10 19.32 -20.44
CA PHE A 129 6.48 18.80 -21.78
C PHE A 129 7.78 17.99 -21.73
N GLY A 130 8.86 18.55 -21.20
CA GLY A 130 10.17 17.89 -21.16
C GLY A 130 10.17 16.59 -20.36
N TRP A 131 9.48 16.57 -19.22
CA TRP A 131 9.39 15.37 -18.37
C TRP A 131 8.60 14.25 -19.06
N THR A 132 7.47 14.60 -19.68
CA THR A 132 6.64 13.63 -20.42
C THR A 132 7.35 13.08 -21.64
N LEU A 133 8.15 13.92 -22.33
CA LEU A 133 8.97 13.50 -23.45
C LEU A 133 10.03 12.47 -23.03
N VAL A 134 10.75 12.74 -21.94
CA VAL A 134 11.76 11.82 -21.38
C VAL A 134 11.11 10.49 -20.98
N GLN A 135 9.98 10.52 -20.30
CA GLN A 135 9.25 9.30 -19.92
C GLN A 135 8.78 8.50 -21.15
N GLY A 136 8.28 9.19 -22.18
CA GLY A 136 7.85 8.57 -23.43
C GLY A 136 9.01 7.90 -24.18
N ALA A 137 10.13 8.61 -24.31
CA ALA A 137 11.33 8.09 -24.95
C ALA A 137 11.92 6.89 -24.19
N PHE A 138 11.97 6.98 -22.87
CA PHE A 138 12.44 5.89 -22.01
C PHE A 138 11.53 4.66 -22.09
N GLY A 139 10.20 4.85 -22.05
CA GLY A 139 9.24 3.75 -22.23
C GLY A 139 9.37 3.08 -23.58
N LEU A 140 9.50 3.87 -24.66
CA LEU A 140 9.71 3.34 -26.01
C LEU A 140 11.01 2.54 -26.11
N LEU A 141 12.11 3.09 -25.60
CA LEU A 141 13.41 2.43 -25.57
C LEU A 141 13.36 1.10 -24.83
N LEU A 142 12.74 1.07 -23.64
CA LEU A 142 12.56 -0.16 -22.86
C LEU A 142 11.71 -1.19 -23.63
N GLY A 143 10.60 -0.77 -24.22
CA GLY A 143 9.74 -1.66 -25.00
C GLY A 143 10.46 -2.30 -26.18
N VAL A 144 11.22 -1.50 -26.95
CA VAL A 144 12.04 -2.00 -28.07
C VAL A 144 13.14 -2.94 -27.58
N LEU A 145 13.86 -2.58 -26.51
CA LEU A 145 14.95 -3.39 -25.97
C LEU A 145 14.46 -4.77 -25.50
N VAL A 146 13.35 -4.78 -24.74
CA VAL A 146 12.75 -6.02 -24.26
C VAL A 146 12.26 -6.90 -25.41
N LEU A 147 11.61 -6.29 -26.42
CA LEU A 147 11.10 -7.04 -27.57
C LEU A 147 12.22 -7.55 -28.49
N ALA A 148 13.29 -6.79 -28.65
CA ALA A 148 14.43 -7.18 -29.49
C ALA A 148 15.18 -8.41 -28.96
N THR A 149 15.15 -8.62 -27.64
CA THR A 149 15.81 -9.76 -26.97
C THR A 149 14.83 -10.82 -26.47
N TRP A 150 13.55 -10.69 -26.81
CA TRP A 150 12.51 -11.68 -26.48
C TRP A 150 12.75 -13.00 -27.27
N PRO A 151 12.55 -14.21 -26.69
CA PRO A 151 12.02 -14.50 -25.35
C PRO A 151 13.06 -14.49 -24.23
N SER A 152 14.35 -14.40 -24.52
CA SER A 152 15.44 -14.49 -23.53
C SER A 152 15.36 -13.41 -22.43
N SER A 153 14.83 -12.24 -22.77
CA SER A 153 14.64 -11.14 -21.81
C SER A 153 13.61 -11.48 -20.70
N SER A 154 12.66 -12.37 -20.98
CA SER A 154 11.59 -12.71 -20.05
C SER A 154 12.07 -13.28 -18.72
N GLN A 155 13.21 -14.01 -18.75
CA GLN A 155 13.83 -14.56 -17.55
C GLN A 155 14.33 -13.50 -16.57
N TYR A 156 14.62 -12.30 -17.06
CA TYR A 156 15.21 -11.22 -16.26
C TYR A 156 14.24 -10.09 -15.98
N VAL A 157 13.38 -9.75 -16.94
CA VAL A 157 12.50 -8.57 -16.89
C VAL A 157 11.55 -8.65 -15.71
N ILE A 158 10.78 -9.72 -15.61
CA ILE A 158 9.77 -9.87 -14.55
C ILE A 158 10.43 -9.92 -13.17
N GLY A 159 11.50 -10.71 -13.02
CA GLY A 159 12.24 -10.81 -11.75
C GLY A 159 12.88 -9.49 -11.34
N THR A 160 13.42 -8.72 -12.30
CA THR A 160 13.98 -7.39 -12.02
C THR A 160 12.90 -6.42 -11.54
N PHE A 161 11.77 -6.33 -12.24
CA PHE A 161 10.66 -5.46 -11.84
C PHE A 161 10.09 -5.87 -10.47
N PHE A 162 9.90 -7.16 -10.23
CA PHE A 162 9.40 -7.66 -8.95
C PHE A 162 10.37 -7.36 -7.81
N SER A 163 11.66 -7.62 -8.02
CA SER A 163 12.69 -7.35 -7.02
C SER A 163 12.83 -5.87 -6.71
N LEU A 164 12.76 -5.02 -7.74
CA LEU A 164 12.79 -3.57 -7.59
C LEU A 164 11.55 -3.06 -6.83
N SER A 165 10.38 -3.60 -7.13
CA SER A 165 9.15 -3.31 -6.38
C SER A 165 9.29 -3.66 -4.91
N LEU A 166 9.75 -4.88 -4.58
CA LEU A 166 10.01 -5.29 -3.21
C LEU A 166 10.99 -4.37 -2.48
N LEU A 167 12.04 -3.92 -3.17
CA LEU A 167 13.02 -3.00 -2.62
C LEU A 167 12.39 -1.64 -2.28
N PHE A 168 11.63 -1.05 -3.20
CA PHE A 168 10.95 0.22 -2.97
C PHE A 168 9.83 0.11 -1.92
N ASP A 169 9.06 -0.95 -1.95
CA ASP A 169 8.01 -1.22 -0.95
C ASP A 169 8.64 -1.39 0.44
N GLY A 170 9.76 -2.11 0.52
CA GLY A 170 10.52 -2.28 1.75
C GLY A 170 11.06 -0.95 2.29
N LEU A 171 11.64 -0.10 1.44
CA LEU A 171 12.07 1.25 1.82
C LEU A 171 10.90 2.11 2.29
N GLY A 172 9.75 2.04 1.62
CA GLY A 172 8.52 2.72 2.01
C GLY A 172 8.01 2.29 3.39
N LEU A 173 8.03 0.99 3.68
CA LEU A 173 7.65 0.45 4.99
C LEU A 173 8.63 0.87 6.09
N ILE A 174 9.93 0.89 5.81
CA ILE A 174 10.94 1.40 6.75
C ILE A 174 10.68 2.88 7.04
N ALA A 175 10.50 3.70 6.01
CA ALA A 175 10.23 5.13 6.16
C ALA A 175 8.94 5.39 6.97
N THR A 176 7.87 4.63 6.69
CA THR A 176 6.61 4.70 7.44
C THR A 176 6.77 4.25 8.88
N GLY A 177 7.51 3.16 9.12
CA GLY A 177 7.80 2.63 10.46
C GLY A 177 8.59 3.63 11.33
N TYR A 178 9.60 4.28 10.77
CA TYR A 178 10.37 5.32 11.46
C TYR A 178 9.59 6.63 11.61
N GLY A 179 8.90 7.08 10.55
CA GLY A 179 8.11 8.31 10.56
C GLY A 179 6.94 8.25 11.54
N GLY A 180 6.21 7.13 11.57
CA GLY A 180 5.10 6.91 12.49
C GLY A 180 5.51 6.95 13.97
N ARG A 181 6.67 6.38 14.33
CA ARG A 181 7.21 6.45 15.69
C ARG A 181 7.52 7.89 16.13
N ARG A 182 8.05 8.71 15.22
CA ARG A 182 8.37 10.11 15.50
C ARG A 182 7.12 10.95 15.76
N ILE A 183 6.06 10.72 14.99
CA ILE A 183 4.78 11.43 15.14
C ILE A 183 4.11 11.05 16.46
N VAL A 184 4.05 9.76 16.78
CA VAL A 184 3.49 9.28 18.06
C VAL A 184 4.26 9.85 19.25
N GLY A 185 5.60 9.91 19.18
CA GLY A 185 6.44 10.51 20.22
C GLY A 185 6.20 12.01 20.43
N MET A 186 5.98 12.76 19.34
CA MET A 186 5.69 14.20 19.43
C MET A 186 4.30 14.49 19.99
N VAL A 187 3.29 13.69 19.63
CA VAL A 187 1.92 13.86 20.15
C VAL A 187 1.84 13.49 21.63
N SER A 188 2.46 12.38 22.03
CA SER A 188 2.51 12.00 23.46
C SER A 188 3.31 12.98 24.33
N GLY A 189 4.38 13.59 23.80
CA GLY A 189 5.12 14.65 24.48
C GLY A 189 4.33 15.93 24.68
N ARG A 190 3.50 16.33 23.69
CA ARG A 190 2.61 17.51 23.82
C ARG A 190 1.52 17.29 24.85
N LEU A 191 0.87 16.12 24.84
CA LEU A 191 -0.19 15.79 25.80
C LEU A 191 0.36 15.74 27.24
N ALA A 192 1.57 15.19 27.45
CA ALA A 192 2.22 15.17 28.75
C ALA A 192 2.63 16.57 29.22
N GLY A 193 3.04 17.45 28.31
CA GLY A 193 3.36 18.85 28.62
C GLY A 193 2.13 19.69 29.00
N GLU A 194 0.99 19.41 28.39
CA GLU A 194 -0.29 20.10 28.64
C GLU A 194 -0.90 19.66 29.98
N GLU A 195 -0.71 18.39 30.37
CA GLU A 195 -1.17 17.85 31.65
C GLU A 195 -0.32 18.42 32.83
N THR A 196 0.97 18.66 32.63
CA THR A 196 1.85 19.29 33.64
C THR A 196 1.67 20.81 33.74
N ALA A 197 1.18 21.46 32.68
CA ALA A 197 0.90 22.90 32.65
C ALA A 197 -0.49 23.25 33.19
N ARG A 198 -1.34 22.31 33.51
CA ARG A 198 -2.64 22.56 34.12
C ARG A 198 -2.43 22.97 35.56
N PRO A 199 -2.84 24.20 35.98
CA PRO A 199 -2.76 24.61 37.39
C PRO A 199 -3.59 23.61 38.24
N PRO A 200 -3.15 23.32 39.46
CA PRO A 200 -3.92 22.45 40.34
C PRO A 200 -5.32 23.03 40.51
N GLU A 201 -6.31 22.23 40.10
CA GLU A 201 -7.73 22.58 40.27
C GLU A 201 -7.96 22.83 41.73
N LYS A 202 -8.26 24.11 42.03
CA LYS A 202 -8.57 24.52 43.41
C LYS A 202 -9.72 23.65 43.89
N GLU A 203 -9.40 22.75 44.80
CA GLU A 203 -10.36 21.94 45.55
C GLU A 203 -11.44 22.90 46.07
N LYS A 204 -12.63 22.85 45.48
CA LYS A 204 -13.82 23.51 46.00
C LYS A 204 -14.07 22.90 47.37
N GLY A 205 -13.64 23.58 48.40
CA GLY A 205 -13.99 23.27 49.76
C GLY A 205 -15.50 23.09 49.93
N PRO A 206 -15.90 22.20 50.85
CA PRO A 206 -17.32 21.90 51.07
C PRO A 206 -18.04 23.18 51.52
N HIS A 207 -19.12 23.52 50.81
CA HIS A 207 -20.08 24.54 51.22
C HIS A 207 -20.55 24.25 52.65
N GLY A 208 -19.99 25.02 53.60
CA GLY A 208 -20.55 25.14 54.94
C GLY A 208 -21.76 26.06 54.92
N GLY A 209 -22.81 25.54 55.51
CA GLY A 209 -24.00 26.01 56.12
C GLY A 209 -24.44 27.47 55.98
N ASP A 210 -25.63 27.61 55.50
CA ASP A 210 -26.83 28.04 56.22
C ASP A 210 -26.62 29.08 57.33
N HIS A 211 -27.26 30.22 57.15
CA HIS A 211 -27.94 31.08 58.09
C HIS A 211 -28.53 32.21 57.26
N GLY A 212 -29.83 32.27 57.03
CA GLY A 212 -30.83 32.61 58.00
C GLY A 212 -30.96 34.11 58.15
N THR A 213 -32.10 34.57 57.84
CA THR A 213 -32.86 35.70 58.37
C THR A 213 -33.12 36.88 57.40
N ALA A 214 -34.43 37.00 57.27
CA ALA A 214 -35.26 38.20 57.40
C ALA A 214 -35.53 39.04 56.13
N GLU A 215 -36.75 38.81 55.66
CA GLU A 215 -37.62 39.85 55.09
C GLU A 215 -37.68 41.10 55.95
N PRO A 216 -37.83 42.27 55.35
CA PRO A 216 -38.98 43.08 55.70
C PRO A 216 -39.74 43.63 54.47
N VAL A 217 -40.98 43.28 54.38
CA VAL A 217 -42.19 44.15 54.39
C VAL A 217 -42.05 45.51 53.69
N GLN A 218 -42.87 45.60 52.64
CA GLN A 218 -43.31 46.86 52.01
C GLN A 218 -44.11 47.73 53.01
N PRO A 219 -44.21 49.02 52.82
CA PRO A 219 -45.47 49.55 52.36
C PRO A 219 -45.38 50.65 51.30
N GLU A 220 -46.49 50.74 50.58
CA GLU A 220 -47.12 51.80 49.77
C GLU A 220 -46.50 52.10 48.40
#